data_9309218bbc43eb85e8bd40fbd1893b5c
#
_entry.id   9309218bbc43eb85e8bd40fbd1893b5c
#
_cell.length_a   1.000
_cell.length_b   1.000
_cell.length_c   1.000
_cell.angle_alpha   90.00
_cell.angle_beta   90.00
_cell.angle_gamma   90.00
#
_symmetry.space_group_name_H-M   'P 1'
#
loop_
_entity.id
_entity.type
_entity.pdbx_description
1 polymer ?
#
loop_
_entity_poly.entity_id
_entity_poly.type
_entity_poly.pdbx_seq_one_letter_code
_entity_poly.pdbx_strand_id
1 'polypeptide(L)'
;MVGRGCKLGSVGGAGSDRYRGWAQGSEVPMLNPASKRHRLSESYVGSQKLEGRSALKKNARPINVGIGDLLQFSWPLTALTSITHRIAGVALFVAFGFALYALEQSLGSGEGFAQVQLMLAGPVAKGILWISLAALIYHFVAGIKHLLLDGSDAESLEVGRAAAMTTIAVSVLLIALMSCWVI
;
A
#
# COMPACT_ATOMS: atom_id res chain seq x y z
N MET A 1 -41.42 -45.48 -10.12
CA MET A 1 -42.57 -44.74 -9.56
C MET A 1 -42.19 -43.30 -9.34
N VAL A 2 -42.99 -42.46 -9.95
CA VAL A 2 -43.20 -41.06 -9.72
C VAL A 2 -42.08 -40.08 -10.13
N GLY A 3 -42.22 -39.59 -11.37
CA GLY A 3 -41.59 -38.41 -11.92
C GLY A 3 -42.15 -37.12 -11.29
N ARG A 4 -41.30 -36.10 -11.17
CA ARG A 4 -41.76 -34.75 -10.98
C ARG A 4 -41.34 -33.91 -12.17
N GLY A 5 -42.34 -33.45 -12.92
CA GLY A 5 -42.25 -32.66 -14.10
C GLY A 5 -41.67 -31.28 -13.85
N CYS A 6 -40.80 -30.92 -14.73
CA CYS A 6 -40.31 -29.57 -14.91
C CYS A 6 -41.42 -28.70 -15.52
N LYS A 7 -41.97 -27.73 -14.79
CA LYS A 7 -42.86 -26.71 -15.34
C LYS A 7 -42.02 -25.65 -16.04
N LEU A 8 -42.06 -25.62 -17.36
CA LEU A 8 -41.65 -24.51 -18.18
C LEU A 8 -42.57 -23.28 -17.88
N GLY A 9 -42.06 -22.29 -17.20
CA GLY A 9 -42.70 -21.00 -17.05
C GLY A 9 -42.64 -20.23 -18.37
N SER A 10 -43.81 -19.88 -18.91
CA SER A 10 -43.97 -19.03 -20.11
C SER A 10 -43.38 -17.67 -19.86
N VAL A 11 -42.34 -17.29 -20.61
CA VAL A 11 -41.86 -15.92 -20.68
C VAL A 11 -42.86 -15.10 -21.53
N GLY A 12 -43.70 -14.34 -20.83
CA GLY A 12 -44.64 -13.44 -21.42
C GLY A 12 -43.92 -12.31 -22.19
N GLY A 13 -44.30 -12.09 -23.41
CA GLY A 13 -43.80 -11.06 -24.32
C GLY A 13 -44.10 -9.63 -23.85
N ALA A 14 -43.08 -8.93 -23.42
CA ALA A 14 -43.07 -7.49 -23.14
C ALA A 14 -42.05 -6.78 -24.06
N GLY A 15 -42.03 -7.15 -25.34
CA GLY A 15 -41.07 -6.62 -26.32
C GLY A 15 -41.66 -5.87 -27.52
N SER A 16 -42.98 -5.84 -27.67
CA SER A 16 -43.60 -5.29 -28.90
C SER A 16 -44.08 -3.86 -28.81
N ASP A 17 -44.16 -3.24 -27.64
CA ASP A 17 -44.75 -1.90 -27.51
C ASP A 17 -43.72 -0.74 -27.54
N ARG A 18 -42.45 -1.04 -27.59
CA ARG A 18 -41.41 -0.01 -27.64
C ARG A 18 -41.10 0.55 -29.03
N TYR A 19 -41.60 -0.05 -30.10
CA TYR A 19 -41.33 0.37 -31.49
C TYR A 19 -42.52 1.00 -32.21
N ARG A 20 -43.67 1.14 -31.57
CA ARG A 20 -44.87 1.70 -32.18
C ARG A 20 -44.98 3.25 -32.16
N GLY A 21 -44.03 3.93 -31.49
CA GLY A 21 -44.03 5.39 -31.35
C GLY A 21 -43.34 6.20 -32.45
N TRP A 22 -42.71 5.53 -33.44
CA TRP A 22 -41.89 6.22 -34.45
C TRP A 22 -42.61 6.58 -35.77
N ALA A 23 -43.90 6.22 -35.90
CA ALA A 23 -44.65 6.42 -37.14
C ALA A 23 -45.64 7.61 -37.13
N GLN A 24 -45.64 8.44 -36.09
CA GLN A 24 -46.38 9.70 -36.12
C GLN A 24 -45.41 10.80 -36.54
N GLY A 25 -45.58 11.24 -37.78
CA GLY A 25 -44.83 12.31 -38.43
C GLY A 25 -44.90 13.62 -37.65
N SER A 26 -43.91 13.84 -36.78
CA SER A 26 -43.55 15.17 -36.34
C SER A 26 -42.76 15.80 -37.46
N GLU A 27 -43.37 16.76 -38.17
CA GLU A 27 -42.66 17.64 -39.09
C GLU A 27 -41.45 18.19 -38.35
N VAL A 28 -40.26 17.75 -38.78
CA VAL A 28 -39.01 18.30 -38.26
C VAL A 28 -38.95 19.76 -38.73
N PRO A 29 -38.99 20.75 -37.83
CA PRO A 29 -38.90 22.13 -38.24
C PRO A 29 -37.61 22.31 -39.03
N MET A 30 -37.70 22.78 -40.26
CA MET A 30 -36.53 23.14 -41.08
C MET A 30 -35.76 24.22 -40.35
N LEU A 31 -34.77 23.80 -39.57
CA LEU A 31 -33.90 24.71 -38.83
C LEU A 31 -33.12 25.56 -39.85
N ASN A 32 -33.31 26.86 -39.77
CA ASN A 32 -32.55 27.85 -40.54
C ASN A 32 -31.04 27.51 -40.45
N PRO A 33 -30.34 27.33 -41.60
CA PRO A 33 -28.91 26.94 -41.61
C PRO A 33 -28.01 27.93 -40.84
N ALA A 34 -28.46 29.17 -40.65
CA ALA A 34 -27.76 30.16 -39.82
C ALA A 34 -27.82 29.81 -38.32
N SER A 35 -28.96 29.30 -37.82
CA SER A 35 -29.12 28.88 -36.42
C SER A 35 -28.35 27.60 -36.09
N LYS A 36 -28.15 26.73 -37.08
CA LYS A 36 -27.34 25.53 -36.94
C LYS A 36 -25.85 25.88 -36.81
N ARG A 37 -25.36 26.84 -37.62
CA ARG A 37 -23.99 27.32 -37.54
C ARG A 37 -23.68 27.99 -36.19
N HIS A 38 -24.59 28.82 -35.69
CA HIS A 38 -24.42 29.47 -34.41
C HIS A 38 -24.34 28.46 -33.26
N ARG A 39 -25.22 27.46 -33.22
CA ARG A 39 -25.19 26.39 -32.21
C ARG A 39 -23.93 25.52 -32.29
N LEU A 40 -23.43 25.22 -33.47
CA LEU A 40 -22.19 24.46 -33.64
C LEU A 40 -20.98 25.26 -33.18
N SER A 41 -20.94 26.59 -33.41
CA SER A 41 -19.86 27.45 -32.91
C SER A 41 -19.86 27.57 -31.39
N GLU A 42 -21.04 27.70 -30.78
CA GLU A 42 -21.16 27.73 -29.30
C GLU A 42 -20.76 26.40 -28.64
N SER A 43 -21.16 25.26 -29.25
CA SER A 43 -20.74 23.94 -28.73
C SER A 43 -19.24 23.73 -28.87
N TYR A 44 -18.64 24.19 -29.97
CA TYR A 44 -17.19 24.09 -30.18
C TYR A 44 -16.40 24.98 -29.23
N VAL A 45 -16.83 26.21 -29.00
CA VAL A 45 -16.21 27.11 -28.00
C VAL A 45 -16.41 26.60 -26.58
N GLY A 46 -17.56 26.02 -26.28
CA GLY A 46 -17.85 25.38 -24.99
C GLY A 46 -16.95 24.18 -24.70
N SER A 47 -16.71 23.30 -25.69
CA SER A 47 -15.83 22.14 -25.55
C SER A 47 -14.37 22.55 -25.37
N GLN A 48 -13.88 23.54 -26.15
CA GLN A 48 -12.53 24.05 -25.97
C GLN A 48 -12.30 24.69 -24.57
N LYS A 49 -13.32 25.41 -24.08
CA LYS A 49 -13.25 26.00 -22.72
C LYS A 49 -13.24 24.94 -21.62
N LEU A 50 -13.93 23.83 -21.82
CA LEU A 50 -13.91 22.70 -20.87
C LEU A 50 -12.59 21.92 -20.93
N GLU A 51 -12.03 21.71 -22.12
CA GLU A 51 -10.71 21.10 -22.30
C GLU A 51 -9.59 21.97 -21.71
N GLY A 52 -9.63 23.29 -21.92
CA GLY A 52 -8.70 24.23 -21.31
C GLY A 52 -8.77 24.21 -19.77
N ARG A 53 -9.97 24.10 -19.20
CA ARG A 53 -10.16 23.99 -17.73
C ARG A 53 -9.68 22.66 -17.17
N SER A 54 -9.88 21.57 -17.88
CA SER A 54 -9.38 20.25 -17.46
C SER A 54 -7.86 20.14 -17.60
N ALA A 55 -7.25 20.74 -18.63
CA ALA A 55 -5.81 20.82 -18.79
C ALA A 55 -5.15 21.70 -17.71
N LEU A 56 -5.73 22.85 -17.35
CA LEU A 56 -5.27 23.70 -16.26
C LEU A 56 -5.38 22.99 -14.91
N LYS A 57 -6.44 22.22 -14.67
CA LYS A 57 -6.61 21.45 -13.44
C LYS A 57 -5.65 20.26 -13.33
N LYS A 58 -5.22 19.70 -14.47
CA LYS A 58 -4.26 18.60 -14.53
C LYS A 58 -2.85 19.05 -14.18
N ASN A 59 -2.48 20.30 -14.52
CA ASN A 59 -1.16 20.87 -14.22
C ASN A 59 -1.05 21.52 -12.84
N ALA A 60 -2.15 21.68 -12.10
CA ALA A 60 -2.16 22.27 -10.76
C ALA A 60 -1.89 21.25 -9.63
N ARG A 61 -1.71 19.97 -9.93
CA ARG A 61 -1.32 18.99 -8.92
C ARG A 61 0.20 19.00 -8.78
N PRO A 62 0.73 19.27 -7.59
CA PRO A 62 2.16 19.14 -7.36
C PRO A 62 2.55 17.67 -7.63
N ILE A 63 3.38 17.47 -8.66
CA ILE A 63 3.83 16.13 -9.08
C ILE A 63 4.97 15.65 -8.15
N ASN A 64 5.66 16.60 -7.53
CA ASN A 64 6.78 16.35 -6.64
C ASN A 64 6.43 16.84 -5.23
N VAL A 65 6.42 15.92 -4.28
CA VAL A 65 6.33 16.25 -2.85
C VAL A 65 7.72 16.65 -2.38
N GLY A 66 7.88 17.88 -1.92
CA GLY A 66 9.15 18.34 -1.34
C GLY A 66 9.47 17.61 -0.03
N ILE A 67 10.75 17.47 0.31
CA ILE A 67 11.17 16.86 1.59
C ILE A 67 10.57 17.63 2.77
N GLY A 68 10.38 18.98 2.65
CA GLY A 68 9.73 19.79 3.65
C GLY A 68 8.25 19.45 3.87
N ASP A 69 7.52 19.15 2.79
CA ASP A 69 6.11 18.72 2.84
C ASP A 69 5.98 17.35 3.51
N LEU A 70 6.97 16.47 3.28
CA LEU A 70 7.04 15.15 3.89
C LEU A 70 7.22 15.24 5.42
N LEU A 71 7.96 16.22 5.92
CA LEU A 71 8.18 16.44 7.35
C LEU A 71 6.97 17.04 8.07
N GLN A 72 6.11 17.79 7.35
CA GLN A 72 4.86 18.35 7.88
C GLN A 72 3.65 17.39 7.80
N PHE A 73 3.82 16.28 7.09
CA PHE A 73 2.75 15.30 6.94
C PHE A 73 2.55 14.50 8.23
N SER A 74 1.31 14.42 8.72
CA SER A 74 0.97 13.55 9.84
C SER A 74 0.98 12.08 9.37
N TRP A 75 2.12 11.41 9.62
CA TRP A 75 2.31 10.02 9.21
C TRP A 75 1.33 9.07 9.92
N PRO A 76 0.50 8.34 9.19
CA PRO A 76 -0.32 7.30 9.80
C PRO A 76 0.58 6.19 10.38
N LEU A 77 0.21 5.65 11.53
CA LEU A 77 0.98 4.59 12.22
C LEU A 77 1.29 3.39 11.32
N THR A 78 0.39 3.06 10.40
CA THR A 78 0.58 1.98 9.42
C THR A 78 1.73 2.26 8.44
N ALA A 79 1.86 3.50 7.97
CA ALA A 79 2.97 3.91 7.10
C ALA A 79 4.29 3.91 7.87
N LEU A 80 4.28 4.43 9.11
CA LEU A 80 5.47 4.47 9.95
C LEU A 80 6.00 3.06 10.25
N THR A 81 5.14 2.12 10.63
CA THR A 81 5.54 0.72 10.85
C THR A 81 6.07 0.04 9.59
N SER A 82 5.55 0.39 8.41
CA SER A 82 6.06 -0.14 7.14
C SER A 82 7.45 0.40 6.79
N ILE A 83 7.68 1.69 6.98
CA ILE A 83 8.98 2.32 6.70
C ILE A 83 10.03 1.81 7.68
N THR A 84 9.75 1.78 8.97
CA THR A 84 10.69 1.29 9.99
C THR A 84 11.01 -0.19 9.81
N HIS A 85 10.05 -1.02 9.36
CA HIS A 85 10.32 -2.41 8.99
C HIS A 85 11.36 -2.53 7.85
N ARG A 86 11.25 -1.69 6.81
CA ARG A 86 12.24 -1.66 5.72
C ARG A 86 13.62 -1.20 6.20
N ILE A 87 13.68 -0.16 7.04
CA ILE A 87 14.93 0.33 7.62
C ILE A 87 15.57 -0.77 8.48
N ALA A 88 14.80 -1.45 9.31
CA ALA A 88 15.28 -2.58 10.11
C ALA A 88 15.84 -3.70 9.21
N GLY A 89 15.19 -4.01 8.08
CA GLY A 89 15.68 -5.00 7.11
C GLY A 89 17.04 -4.63 6.51
N VAL A 90 17.24 -3.36 6.14
CA VAL A 90 18.54 -2.88 5.64
C VAL A 90 19.62 -2.96 6.73
N ALA A 91 19.30 -2.55 7.95
CA ALA A 91 20.22 -2.64 9.08
C ALA A 91 20.63 -4.10 9.37
N LEU A 92 19.67 -5.03 9.30
CA LEU A 92 19.93 -6.46 9.48
C LEU A 92 20.78 -7.04 8.35
N PHE A 93 20.60 -6.60 7.11
CA PHE A 93 21.44 -7.04 6.01
C PHE A 93 22.91 -6.67 6.26
N VAL A 94 23.17 -5.46 6.74
CA VAL A 94 24.52 -5.02 7.12
C VAL A 94 25.06 -5.82 8.31
N ALA A 95 24.24 -5.99 9.36
CA ALA A 95 24.62 -6.77 10.56
C ALA A 95 24.93 -8.23 10.21
N PHE A 96 24.18 -8.82 9.28
CA PHE A 96 24.42 -10.18 8.80
C PHE A 96 25.76 -10.30 8.07
N GLY A 97 26.13 -9.31 7.25
CA GLY A 97 27.46 -9.26 6.61
C GLY A 97 28.58 -9.26 7.64
N PHE A 98 28.48 -8.46 8.70
CA PHE A 98 29.43 -8.46 9.80
C PHE A 98 29.45 -9.77 10.58
N ALA A 99 28.29 -10.39 10.80
CA ALA A 99 28.21 -11.70 11.46
C ALA A 99 28.91 -12.80 10.67
N LEU A 100 28.74 -12.81 9.33
CA LEU A 100 29.45 -13.74 8.44
C LEU A 100 30.96 -13.51 8.46
N TYR A 101 31.41 -12.26 8.43
CA TYR A 101 32.83 -11.93 8.56
C TYR A 101 33.41 -12.40 9.90
N ALA A 102 32.73 -12.14 11.01
CA ALA A 102 33.14 -12.62 12.32
C ALA A 102 33.18 -14.16 12.41
N LEU A 103 32.22 -14.83 11.76
CA LEU A 103 32.17 -16.28 11.67
C LEU A 103 33.38 -16.82 10.88
N GLU A 104 33.69 -16.24 9.72
CA GLU A 104 34.84 -16.62 8.90
C GLU A 104 36.15 -16.50 9.69
N GLN A 105 36.38 -15.36 10.38
CA GLN A 105 37.53 -15.14 11.21
C GLN A 105 37.63 -16.17 12.36
N SER A 106 36.48 -16.46 13.00
CA SER A 106 36.38 -17.39 14.10
C SER A 106 36.70 -18.84 13.70
N LEU A 107 36.37 -19.24 12.48
CA LEU A 107 36.60 -20.59 11.97
C LEU A 107 37.99 -20.76 11.32
N GLY A 108 38.67 -19.66 10.99
CA GLY A 108 39.95 -19.67 10.28
C GLY A 108 41.13 -20.16 11.14
N SER A 109 41.17 -19.80 12.43
CA SER A 109 42.23 -20.20 13.37
C SER A 109 41.82 -20.00 14.82
N GLY A 110 42.54 -20.66 15.76
CA GLY A 110 42.33 -20.45 17.20
C GLY A 110 42.63 -19.02 17.65
N GLU A 111 43.59 -18.35 16.99
CA GLU A 111 43.91 -16.94 17.25
C GLU A 111 42.78 -16.02 16.75
N GLY A 112 42.20 -16.31 15.57
CA GLY A 112 41.07 -15.59 15.01
C GLY A 112 39.85 -15.69 15.92
N PHE A 113 39.57 -16.87 16.46
CA PHE A 113 38.50 -17.06 17.46
C PHE A 113 38.70 -16.19 18.70
N ALA A 114 39.94 -16.18 19.27
CA ALA A 114 40.25 -15.37 20.45
C ALA A 114 40.08 -13.84 20.11
N GLN A 115 40.48 -13.40 18.94
CA GLN A 115 40.29 -12.00 18.53
C GLN A 115 38.82 -11.61 18.40
N VAL A 116 37.99 -12.45 17.79
CA VAL A 116 36.54 -12.21 17.69
C VAL A 116 35.90 -12.17 19.07
N GLN A 117 36.30 -13.07 19.96
CA GLN A 117 35.81 -13.09 21.36
C GLN A 117 36.15 -11.79 22.09
N LEU A 118 37.39 -11.30 21.98
CA LEU A 118 37.82 -10.04 22.58
C LEU A 118 37.05 -8.83 21.96
N MET A 119 36.85 -8.81 20.68
CA MET A 119 36.11 -7.77 20.01
C MET A 119 34.65 -7.72 20.49
N LEU A 120 33.99 -8.88 20.63
CA LEU A 120 32.60 -8.98 21.06
C LEU A 120 32.44 -8.70 22.58
N ALA A 121 33.48 -8.83 23.38
CA ALA A 121 33.46 -8.51 24.81
C ALA A 121 33.38 -6.99 25.07
N GLY A 122 33.76 -6.15 24.09
CA GLY A 122 33.74 -4.69 24.20
C GLY A 122 32.35 -4.10 24.32
N PRO A 123 32.18 -2.97 25.04
CA PRO A 123 30.87 -2.37 25.27
C PRO A 123 30.21 -1.86 23.97
N VAL A 124 31.01 -1.40 23.00
CA VAL A 124 30.53 -0.95 21.70
C VAL A 124 29.96 -2.13 20.91
N ALA A 125 30.66 -3.26 20.86
CA ALA A 125 30.20 -4.45 20.16
C ALA A 125 28.95 -5.04 20.81
N LYS A 126 28.86 -5.04 22.14
CA LYS A 126 27.62 -5.41 22.85
C LYS A 126 26.45 -4.49 22.50
N GLY A 127 26.69 -3.18 22.40
CA GLY A 127 25.66 -2.23 21.96
C GLY A 127 25.17 -2.48 20.53
N ILE A 128 26.10 -2.74 19.59
CA ILE A 128 25.76 -3.07 18.20
C ILE A 128 24.98 -4.39 18.14
N LEU A 129 25.39 -5.40 18.90
CA LEU A 129 24.70 -6.68 18.98
C LEU A 129 23.28 -6.49 19.53
N TRP A 130 23.12 -5.70 20.59
CA TRP A 130 21.82 -5.40 21.18
C TRP A 130 20.89 -4.70 20.18
N ILE A 131 21.39 -3.67 19.47
CA ILE A 131 20.62 -2.97 18.41
C ILE A 131 20.24 -3.94 17.29
N SER A 132 21.15 -4.81 16.87
CA SER A 132 20.89 -5.80 15.82
C SER A 132 19.81 -6.80 16.23
N LEU A 133 19.85 -7.29 17.48
CA LEU A 133 18.83 -8.18 18.03
C LEU A 133 17.47 -7.47 18.16
N ALA A 134 17.45 -6.21 18.61
CA ALA A 134 16.24 -5.43 18.70
C ALA A 134 15.63 -5.18 17.29
N ALA A 135 16.46 -4.87 16.30
CA ALA A 135 16.05 -4.74 14.91
C ALA A 135 15.49 -6.06 14.36
N LEU A 136 16.10 -7.20 14.71
CA LEU A 136 15.64 -8.53 14.31
C LEU A 136 14.25 -8.84 14.87
N ILE A 137 14.06 -8.63 16.18
CA ILE A 137 12.76 -8.83 16.83
C ILE A 137 11.68 -7.97 16.16
N TYR A 138 11.96 -6.68 16.00
CA TYR A 138 11.01 -5.78 15.37
C TYR A 138 10.70 -6.16 13.92
N HIS A 139 11.73 -6.46 13.13
CA HIS A 139 11.59 -6.87 11.73
C HIS A 139 10.76 -8.14 11.59
N PHE A 140 10.99 -9.12 12.45
CA PHE A 140 10.27 -10.39 12.45
C PHE A 140 8.78 -10.19 12.79
N VAL A 141 8.48 -9.45 13.86
CA VAL A 141 7.10 -9.17 14.30
C VAL A 141 6.35 -8.35 13.25
N ALA A 142 7.00 -7.33 12.66
CA ALA A 142 6.42 -6.54 11.60
C ALA A 142 6.23 -7.34 10.30
N GLY A 143 7.13 -8.27 10.00
CA GLY A 143 7.00 -9.19 8.88
C GLY A 143 5.78 -10.10 9.01
N ILE A 144 5.57 -10.71 10.19
CA ILE A 144 4.36 -11.50 10.50
C ILE A 144 3.10 -10.65 10.29
N LYS A 145 3.09 -9.40 10.78
CA LYS A 145 1.96 -8.48 10.56
C LYS A 145 1.65 -8.32 9.07
N HIS A 146 2.66 -8.12 8.22
CA HIS A 146 2.46 -7.98 6.79
C HIS A 146 1.87 -9.24 6.16
N LEU A 147 2.39 -10.41 6.50
CA LEU A 147 1.85 -11.69 6.01
C LEU A 147 0.40 -11.92 6.43
N LEU A 148 0.05 -11.58 7.67
CA LEU A 148 -1.32 -11.72 8.18
C LEU A 148 -2.29 -10.76 7.49
N LEU A 149 -1.88 -9.52 7.24
CA LEU A 149 -2.72 -8.55 6.52
C LEU A 149 -2.88 -8.91 5.05
N ASP A 150 -1.83 -9.38 4.39
CA ASP A 150 -1.88 -9.79 2.98
C ASP A 150 -2.75 -11.04 2.78
N GLY A 151 -2.82 -11.92 3.78
CA GLY A 151 -3.68 -13.13 3.76
C GLY A 151 -5.11 -12.90 4.23
N SER A 152 -5.47 -11.70 4.67
CA SER A 152 -6.81 -11.36 5.14
C SER A 152 -7.49 -10.38 4.21
N ASP A 153 -8.80 -10.59 3.92
CA ASP A 153 -9.62 -9.64 3.15
C ASP A 153 -9.96 -8.35 3.93
N ALA A 154 -9.28 -8.12 5.07
CA ALA A 154 -9.55 -7.01 5.97
C ALA A 154 -8.78 -5.74 5.58
N GLU A 155 -9.22 -5.06 4.51
CA GLU A 155 -8.64 -3.80 4.02
C GLU A 155 -9.09 -2.55 4.81
N SER A 156 -9.70 -2.69 6.00
CA SER A 156 -10.15 -1.54 6.76
C SER A 156 -9.01 -0.79 7.45
N LEU A 157 -9.08 0.55 7.46
CA LEU A 157 -8.10 1.40 8.15
C LEU A 157 -8.00 1.11 9.66
N GLU A 158 -9.09 0.66 10.28
CA GLU A 158 -9.15 0.31 11.70
C GLU A 158 -8.34 -0.94 11.99
N VAL A 159 -8.46 -1.99 11.17
CA VAL A 159 -7.68 -3.22 11.29
C VAL A 159 -6.20 -2.92 11.07
N GLY A 160 -5.86 -2.12 10.06
CA GLY A 160 -4.47 -1.72 9.82
C GLY A 160 -3.85 -0.96 11.00
N ARG A 161 -4.60 -0.06 11.65
CA ARG A 161 -4.15 0.68 12.83
C ARG A 161 -3.99 -0.23 14.05
N ALA A 162 -4.95 -1.11 14.30
CA ALA A 162 -4.87 -2.07 15.40
C ALA A 162 -3.66 -3.01 15.22
N ALA A 163 -3.43 -3.52 14.01
CA ALA A 163 -2.28 -4.35 13.68
C ALA A 163 -0.93 -3.61 13.85
N ALA A 164 -0.87 -2.31 13.53
CA ALA A 164 0.33 -1.50 13.77
C ALA A 164 0.60 -1.31 15.27
N MET A 165 -0.43 -1.04 16.06
CA MET A 165 -0.29 -0.88 17.51
C MET A 165 0.13 -2.19 18.20
N THR A 166 -0.47 -3.32 17.83
CA THR A 166 -0.08 -4.64 18.35
C THR A 166 1.35 -4.99 17.97
N THR A 167 1.78 -4.70 16.75
CA THR A 167 3.18 -4.89 16.32
C THR A 167 4.15 -4.13 17.22
N ILE A 168 3.89 -2.85 17.49
CA ILE A 168 4.73 -2.03 18.35
C ILE A 168 4.75 -2.58 19.77
N ALA A 169 3.58 -2.88 20.35
CA ALA A 169 3.45 -3.38 21.71
C ALA A 169 4.21 -4.71 21.91
N VAL A 170 4.01 -5.68 21.01
CA VAL A 170 4.67 -6.98 21.03
C VAL A 170 6.18 -6.83 20.84
N SER A 171 6.63 -5.98 19.90
CA SER A 171 8.06 -5.75 19.70
C SER A 171 8.72 -5.13 20.91
N VAL A 172 8.11 -4.12 21.53
CA VAL A 172 8.65 -3.48 22.75
C VAL A 172 8.75 -4.49 23.91
N LEU A 173 7.71 -5.31 24.09
CA LEU A 173 7.72 -6.35 25.12
C LEU A 173 8.86 -7.36 24.91
N LEU A 174 9.02 -7.87 23.69
CA LEU A 174 10.06 -8.84 23.36
C LEU A 174 11.47 -8.24 23.46
N ILE A 175 11.65 -6.97 23.05
CA ILE A 175 12.94 -6.27 23.21
C ILE A 175 13.25 -6.04 24.69
N ALA A 176 12.27 -5.71 25.52
CA ALA A 176 12.45 -5.57 26.96
C ALA A 176 12.87 -6.90 27.61
N LEU A 177 12.20 -7.99 27.25
CA LEU A 177 12.56 -9.33 27.74
C LEU A 177 13.99 -9.75 27.31
N MET A 178 14.33 -9.50 26.05
CA MET A 178 15.67 -9.74 25.52
C MET A 178 16.73 -8.91 26.26
N SER A 179 16.42 -7.63 26.53
CA SER A 179 17.34 -6.73 27.25
C SER A 179 17.65 -7.25 28.68
N CYS A 180 16.64 -7.74 29.40
CA CYS A 180 16.82 -8.34 30.72
C CYS A 180 17.70 -9.60 30.70
N TRP A 181 17.84 -10.26 29.56
CA TRP A 181 18.65 -11.46 29.41
C TRP A 181 20.08 -11.18 28.94
N VAL A 182 20.27 -10.12 28.12
CA VAL A 182 21.56 -9.77 27.48
C VAL A 182 22.41 -8.84 28.37
N ILE A 183 21.79 -8.00 29.20
CA ILE A 183 22.46 -7.07 30.13
C ILE A 183 22.69 -7.73 31.47
#